data_68497a1a2586bae313c78c0016399b1d
#
_entry.id   68497a1a2586bae313c78c0016399b1d
#
_cell.length_a   1.000
_cell.length_b   1.000
_cell.length_c   1.000
_cell.angle_alpha   90.00
_cell.angle_beta   90.00
_cell.angle_gamma   90.00
#
_symmetry.space_group_name_H-M   'P 1'
#
loop_
_entity.id
_entity.type
_entity.pdbx_description
1 polymer ?
#
loop_
_entity_poly.entity_id
_entity_poly.type
_entity_poly.pdbx_seq_one_letter_code
_entity_poly.pdbx_strand_id
1 'polypeptide(L)'
;MVWIKNVYLETGYEEVRSNKFVTTTAEFALEVENGKIKTITEKAPETSLKTIDAKGYLALPALQDNHVHLDKGHFGGKWQAVIPASGVAERIQEEKEFLRDFLSETPQKAQALIDLICSKGATFLRVQTNVDSVIELDNLVCVKQVLEKNKHRLDYEIVV
;
A
#
# COMPACT_ATOMS: atom_id res chain seq x y z
N MET A 1 -20.39 4.39 14.30
CA MET A 1 -21.30 4.30 13.14
C MET A 1 -21.27 5.61 12.37
N VAL A 2 -21.13 5.56 11.06
CA VAL A 2 -21.11 6.72 10.14
C VAL A 2 -21.78 6.32 8.82
N TRP A 3 -22.48 7.26 8.20
CA TRP A 3 -22.97 7.11 6.83
C TRP A 3 -22.05 7.84 5.84
N ILE A 4 -21.77 7.21 4.69
CA ILE A 4 -21.13 7.83 3.53
C ILE A 4 -22.19 7.88 2.44
N LYS A 5 -22.58 9.06 2.00
CA LYS A 5 -23.59 9.26 0.95
C LYS A 5 -22.97 9.78 -0.35
N ASN A 6 -23.73 9.70 -1.44
CA ASN A 6 -23.34 10.17 -2.77
C ASN A 6 -22.01 9.53 -3.22
N VAL A 7 -21.86 8.21 -2.98
CA VAL A 7 -20.69 7.43 -3.36
C VAL A 7 -21.02 6.52 -4.53
N TYR A 8 -20.18 6.52 -5.56
CA TYR A 8 -20.31 5.55 -6.65
C TYR A 8 -19.60 4.26 -6.31
N LEU A 9 -20.23 3.14 -6.63
CA LEU A 9 -19.65 1.80 -6.57
C LEU A 9 -19.69 1.17 -7.96
N GLU A 10 -18.73 0.30 -8.22
CA GLU A 10 -18.75 -0.57 -9.41
C GLU A 10 -19.90 -1.57 -9.28
N THR A 11 -20.68 -1.71 -10.34
CA THR A 11 -21.88 -2.61 -10.40
C THR A 11 -21.73 -3.73 -11.39
N GLY A 12 -20.70 -3.70 -12.23
CA GLY A 12 -20.42 -4.73 -13.24
C GLY A 12 -19.68 -4.19 -14.45
N TYR A 13 -19.83 -4.87 -15.56
CA TYR A 13 -19.19 -4.53 -16.84
C TYR A 13 -20.21 -4.57 -17.97
N GLU A 14 -20.05 -3.66 -18.92
CA GLU A 14 -20.80 -3.60 -20.16
C GLU A 14 -19.86 -3.75 -21.34
N GLU A 15 -20.21 -4.62 -22.31
CA GLU A 15 -19.46 -4.76 -23.56
C GLU A 15 -19.88 -3.65 -24.53
N VAL A 16 -18.99 -2.68 -24.80
CA VAL A 16 -19.25 -1.57 -25.72
C VAL A 16 -18.85 -1.87 -27.15
N ARG A 17 -17.95 -2.84 -27.38
CA ARG A 17 -17.52 -3.39 -28.67
C ARG A 17 -16.98 -4.79 -28.44
N SER A 18 -16.83 -5.58 -29.51
CA SER A 18 -16.23 -6.92 -29.44
C SER A 18 -14.94 -6.93 -28.62
N ASN A 19 -14.95 -7.68 -27.51
CA ASN A 19 -13.84 -7.80 -26.54
C ASN A 19 -13.40 -6.48 -25.87
N LYS A 20 -14.23 -5.41 -25.89
CA LYS A 20 -13.96 -4.19 -25.17
C LYS A 20 -15.06 -3.91 -24.15
N PHE A 21 -14.70 -3.97 -22.88
CA PHE A 21 -15.58 -3.76 -21.74
C PHE A 21 -15.31 -2.42 -21.07
N VAL A 22 -16.35 -1.84 -20.50
CA VAL A 22 -16.27 -0.68 -19.58
C VAL A 22 -16.92 -1.05 -18.27
N THR A 23 -16.42 -0.52 -17.17
CA THR A 23 -17.01 -0.70 -15.85
C THR A 23 -18.30 0.13 -15.75
N THR A 24 -19.36 -0.48 -15.26
CA THR A 24 -20.59 0.24 -14.90
C THR A 24 -20.55 0.63 -13.45
N THR A 25 -21.15 1.79 -13.13
CA THR A 25 -21.20 2.30 -11.75
C THR A 25 -22.60 2.85 -11.44
N ALA A 26 -22.96 2.83 -10.15
CA ALA A 26 -24.18 3.48 -9.66
C ALA A 26 -23.90 4.18 -8.32
N GLU A 27 -24.75 5.15 -7.99
CA GLU A 27 -24.66 5.90 -6.74
C GLU A 27 -25.33 5.14 -5.60
N PHE A 28 -24.66 5.11 -4.44
CA PHE A 28 -25.09 4.45 -3.22
C PHE A 28 -24.82 5.29 -1.97
N ALA A 29 -25.34 4.79 -0.85
CA ALA A 29 -24.93 5.18 0.49
C ALA A 29 -24.44 3.95 1.26
N LEU A 30 -23.38 4.15 2.05
CA LEU A 30 -22.74 3.10 2.85
C LEU A 30 -22.90 3.38 4.33
N GLU A 31 -23.41 2.40 5.10
CA GLU A 31 -23.30 2.40 6.55
C GLU A 31 -22.00 1.74 6.97
N VAL A 32 -21.17 2.47 7.71
CA VAL A 32 -19.90 1.95 8.22
C VAL A 32 -19.96 1.91 9.75
N GLU A 33 -19.68 0.73 10.30
CA GLU A 33 -19.63 0.48 11.73
C GLU A 33 -18.38 -0.34 12.06
N ASN A 34 -17.61 0.10 13.07
CA ASN A 34 -16.38 -0.57 13.51
C ASN A 34 -15.38 -0.86 12.36
N GLY A 35 -15.24 0.10 11.44
CA GLY A 35 -14.33 -0.03 10.30
C GLY A 35 -14.80 -0.95 9.18
N LYS A 36 -16.05 -1.45 9.24
CA LYS A 36 -16.61 -2.35 8.22
C LYS A 36 -17.86 -1.75 7.59
N ILE A 37 -18.05 -1.99 6.29
CA ILE A 37 -19.32 -1.70 5.60
C ILE A 37 -20.35 -2.69 6.11
N LYS A 38 -21.41 -2.16 6.76
CA LYS A 38 -22.51 -2.94 7.32
C LYS A 38 -23.66 -3.08 6.33
N THR A 39 -23.97 -1.99 5.64
CA THR A 39 -25.11 -1.91 4.74
C THR A 39 -24.75 -1.04 3.53
N ILE A 40 -25.27 -1.41 2.36
CA ILE A 40 -25.22 -0.62 1.12
C ILE A 40 -26.65 -0.40 0.70
N THR A 41 -27.03 0.86 0.49
CA THR A 41 -28.41 1.27 0.09
C THR A 41 -28.35 2.28 -1.05
N GLU A 42 -29.42 2.40 -1.82
CA GLU A 42 -29.52 3.43 -2.86
C GLU A 42 -29.56 4.86 -2.30
N LYS A 43 -30.07 5.04 -1.08
CA LYS A 43 -30.16 6.34 -0.41
C LYS A 43 -29.83 6.21 1.07
N ALA A 44 -29.09 7.17 1.59
CA ALA A 44 -28.89 7.27 3.03
C ALA A 44 -30.24 7.60 3.72
N PRO A 45 -30.54 6.95 4.87
CA PRO A 45 -31.71 7.33 5.65
C PRO A 45 -31.53 8.73 6.25
N GLU A 46 -32.63 9.38 6.58
CA GLU A 46 -32.59 10.54 7.46
C GLU A 46 -32.12 10.11 8.85
N THR A 47 -31.03 10.67 9.32
CA THR A 47 -30.38 10.24 10.57
C THR A 47 -29.64 11.39 11.23
N SER A 48 -29.57 11.34 12.56
CA SER A 48 -28.71 12.20 13.38
C SER A 48 -27.25 11.71 13.45
N LEU A 49 -26.93 10.55 12.87
CA LEU A 49 -25.58 10.02 12.85
C LEU A 49 -24.67 10.87 11.96
N LYS A 50 -23.37 10.83 12.25
CA LYS A 50 -22.36 11.49 11.42
C LYS A 50 -22.50 11.00 9.98
N THR A 51 -22.58 11.95 9.04
CA THR A 51 -22.66 11.67 7.61
C THR A 51 -21.49 12.33 6.89
N ILE A 52 -20.86 11.59 5.97
CA ILE A 52 -19.81 12.06 5.08
C ILE A 52 -20.39 12.10 3.67
N ASP A 53 -20.22 13.20 2.96
CA ASP A 53 -20.61 13.33 1.57
C ASP A 53 -19.42 12.98 0.67
N ALA A 54 -19.52 11.89 -0.08
CA ALA A 54 -18.49 11.46 -1.02
C ALA A 54 -18.50 12.29 -2.32
N LYS A 55 -19.45 13.19 -2.52
CA LYS A 55 -19.52 14.14 -3.65
C LYS A 55 -19.41 13.47 -5.04
N GLY A 56 -19.92 12.27 -5.17
CA GLY A 56 -19.89 11.51 -6.42
C GLY A 56 -18.54 10.84 -6.70
N TYR A 57 -17.63 10.75 -5.72
CA TYR A 57 -16.40 9.96 -5.90
C TYR A 57 -16.70 8.47 -5.93
N LEU A 58 -15.92 7.75 -6.75
CA LEU A 58 -15.95 6.30 -6.83
C LEU A 58 -15.17 5.72 -5.64
N ALA A 59 -15.82 4.82 -4.90
CA ALA A 59 -15.13 4.01 -3.89
C ALA A 59 -14.58 2.74 -4.55
N LEU A 60 -13.30 2.53 -4.37
CA LEU A 60 -12.57 1.34 -4.83
C LEU A 60 -11.98 0.61 -3.63
N PRO A 61 -11.67 -0.70 -3.76
CA PRO A 61 -10.80 -1.37 -2.81
C PRO A 61 -9.49 -0.60 -2.63
N ALA A 62 -8.98 -0.56 -1.41
CA ALA A 62 -7.71 0.09 -1.15
C ALA A 62 -6.58 -0.56 -1.96
N LEU A 63 -5.59 0.23 -2.34
CA LEU A 63 -4.44 -0.26 -3.09
C LEU A 63 -3.60 -1.22 -2.25
N GLN A 64 -3.00 -2.20 -2.92
CA GLN A 64 -2.05 -3.14 -2.35
C GLN A 64 -0.75 -3.06 -3.13
N ASP A 65 0.36 -2.83 -2.44
CA ASP A 65 1.69 -2.95 -3.04
C ASP A 65 2.21 -4.36 -2.79
N ASN A 66 2.21 -5.17 -3.83
CA ASN A 66 2.56 -6.58 -3.75
C ASN A 66 4.05 -6.87 -3.93
N HIS A 67 4.91 -5.85 -4.09
CA HIS A 67 6.35 -6.02 -4.20
C HIS A 67 7.08 -4.71 -3.86
N VAL A 68 7.49 -4.55 -2.62
CA VAL A 68 8.26 -3.39 -2.18
C VAL A 68 9.47 -3.81 -1.35
N HIS A 69 10.59 -3.12 -1.53
CA HIS A 69 11.78 -3.23 -0.68
C HIS A 69 11.87 -2.03 0.26
N LEU A 70 11.86 -2.29 1.56
CA LEU A 70 12.02 -1.27 2.60
C LEU A 70 13.44 -1.22 3.17
N ASP A 71 14.25 -2.23 2.88
CA ASP A 71 15.59 -2.48 3.45
C ASP A 71 16.73 -1.90 2.61
N LYS A 72 16.52 -1.65 1.33
CA LYS A 72 17.58 -1.24 0.39
C LYS A 72 17.21 -0.04 -0.50
N GLY A 73 16.18 0.71 -0.10
CA GLY A 73 15.73 1.87 -0.85
C GLY A 73 16.59 3.11 -0.60
N HIS A 74 16.89 3.86 -1.66
CA HIS A 74 17.51 5.18 -1.57
C HIS A 74 16.48 6.30 -1.31
N PHE A 75 15.22 5.97 -1.13
CA PHE A 75 14.13 6.93 -0.93
C PHE A 75 14.39 7.79 0.32
N GLY A 76 14.27 9.10 0.16
CA GLY A 76 14.54 10.06 1.24
C GLY A 76 16.02 10.38 1.47
N GLY A 77 16.93 9.73 0.74
CA GLY A 77 18.37 10.01 0.73
C GLY A 77 18.81 10.88 -0.45
N LYS A 78 20.13 11.07 -0.56
CA LYS A 78 20.71 11.73 -1.74
C LYS A 78 20.49 10.86 -2.98
N TRP A 79 20.16 11.53 -4.10
CA TRP A 79 20.06 10.83 -5.37
C TRP A 79 21.42 10.21 -5.77
N GLN A 80 21.39 8.98 -6.22
CA GLN A 80 22.55 8.26 -6.74
C GLN A 80 22.21 7.69 -8.11
N ALA A 81 23.14 7.79 -9.04
CA ALA A 81 22.99 7.17 -10.35
C ALA A 81 23.06 5.66 -10.22
N VAL A 82 22.20 4.96 -10.94
CA VAL A 82 22.27 3.51 -11.05
C VAL A 82 23.50 3.12 -11.86
N ILE A 83 24.36 2.27 -11.29
CA ILE A 83 25.49 1.69 -12.00
C ILE A 83 24.95 0.48 -12.79
N PRO A 84 25.19 0.41 -14.11
CA PRO A 84 24.80 -0.76 -14.90
C PRO A 84 25.44 -2.04 -14.35
N ALA A 85 24.66 -3.07 -14.17
CA ALA A 85 25.13 -4.42 -13.82
C ALA A 85 24.88 -5.38 -14.97
N SER A 86 25.77 -6.35 -15.17
CA SER A 86 25.67 -7.35 -16.25
C SER A 86 24.61 -8.41 -15.98
N GLY A 87 24.08 -8.47 -14.74
CA GLY A 87 23.03 -9.40 -14.36
C GLY A 87 22.74 -9.41 -12.87
N VAL A 88 21.83 -10.30 -12.49
CA VAL A 88 21.34 -10.42 -11.11
C VAL A 88 22.46 -10.75 -10.12
N ALA A 89 23.39 -11.63 -10.49
CA ALA A 89 24.48 -12.04 -9.60
C ALA A 89 25.40 -10.86 -9.22
N GLU A 90 25.72 -9.99 -10.20
CA GLU A 90 26.52 -8.79 -9.94
C GLU A 90 25.75 -7.82 -9.05
N ARG A 91 24.44 -7.64 -9.28
CA ARG A 91 23.59 -6.79 -8.44
C ARG A 91 23.53 -7.30 -6.99
N ILE A 92 23.40 -8.61 -6.77
CA ILE A 92 23.45 -9.21 -5.43
C ILE A 92 24.79 -8.92 -4.76
N GLN A 93 25.89 -9.00 -5.49
CA GLN A 93 27.21 -8.74 -4.93
C GLN A 93 27.36 -7.27 -4.52
N GLU A 94 26.92 -6.33 -5.35
CA GLU A 94 26.89 -4.90 -5.00
C GLU A 94 26.02 -4.65 -3.76
N GLU A 95 24.84 -5.27 -3.67
CA GLU A 95 23.95 -5.12 -2.51
C GLU A 95 24.64 -5.56 -1.21
N LYS A 96 25.41 -6.65 -1.22
CA LYS A 96 26.15 -7.11 -0.05
C LYS A 96 27.19 -6.11 0.44
N GLU A 97 27.74 -5.30 -0.44
CA GLU A 97 28.75 -4.29 -0.08
C GLU A 97 28.15 -3.10 0.67
N PHE A 98 26.93 -2.68 0.32
CA PHE A 98 26.34 -1.47 0.91
C PHE A 98 25.22 -1.73 1.94
N LEU A 99 24.57 -2.89 1.94
CA LEU A 99 23.41 -3.12 2.82
C LEU A 99 23.71 -2.92 4.31
N ARG A 100 24.90 -3.33 4.74
CA ARG A 100 25.31 -3.18 6.15
C ARG A 100 25.45 -1.69 6.54
N ASP A 101 25.97 -0.87 5.65
CA ASP A 101 26.09 0.58 5.88
C ASP A 101 24.71 1.27 5.90
N PHE A 102 23.77 0.75 5.09
CA PHE A 102 22.40 1.23 5.04
C PHE A 102 21.57 0.90 6.27
N LEU A 103 21.92 -0.15 7.00
CA LEU A 103 21.11 -0.67 8.10
C LEU A 103 20.76 0.42 9.13
N SER A 104 21.70 1.32 9.44
CA SER A 104 21.48 2.43 10.37
C SER A 104 20.44 3.45 9.92
N GLU A 105 20.25 3.61 8.60
CA GLU A 105 19.30 4.54 7.97
C GLU A 105 17.99 3.86 7.58
N THR A 106 17.96 2.53 7.51
CA THR A 106 16.81 1.74 7.09
C THR A 106 15.52 2.09 7.85
N PRO A 107 15.49 2.27 9.18
CA PRO A 107 14.26 2.61 9.88
C PRO A 107 13.63 3.91 9.39
N GLN A 108 14.44 4.94 9.17
CA GLN A 108 13.96 6.25 8.72
C GLN A 108 13.49 6.20 7.24
N LYS A 109 14.28 5.56 6.37
CA LYS A 109 13.96 5.42 4.95
C LYS A 109 12.71 4.56 4.73
N ALA A 110 12.61 3.43 5.44
CA ALA A 110 11.45 2.57 5.43
C ALA A 110 10.19 3.31 5.89
N GLN A 111 10.27 4.08 6.97
CA GLN A 111 9.15 4.89 7.45
C GLN A 111 8.71 5.93 6.42
N ALA A 112 9.64 6.65 5.80
CA ALA A 112 9.32 7.64 4.78
C ALA A 112 8.65 7.02 3.54
N LEU A 113 9.09 5.83 3.13
CA LEU A 113 8.49 5.11 2.00
C LEU A 113 7.09 4.60 2.36
N ILE A 114 6.89 4.04 3.55
CA ILE A 114 5.57 3.64 4.06
C ILE A 114 4.62 4.85 4.08
N ASP A 115 5.10 6.01 4.57
CA ASP A 115 4.30 7.24 4.61
C ASP A 115 3.86 7.67 3.21
N LEU A 116 4.75 7.60 2.23
CA LEU A 116 4.43 7.89 0.84
C LEU A 116 3.38 6.91 0.29
N ILE A 117 3.60 5.60 0.44
CA ILE A 117 2.73 4.56 -0.08
C ILE A 117 1.32 4.68 0.53
N CYS A 118 1.23 4.82 1.85
CA CYS A 118 -0.05 5.01 2.53
C CYS A 118 -0.74 6.33 2.11
N SER A 119 0.01 7.40 1.86
CA SER A 119 -0.55 8.67 1.36
C SER A 119 -1.20 8.55 -0.01
N LYS A 120 -0.87 7.50 -0.77
CA LYS A 120 -1.44 7.17 -2.08
C LYS A 120 -2.59 6.16 -2.01
N GLY A 121 -3.00 5.77 -0.80
CA GLY A 121 -4.17 4.93 -0.57
C GLY A 121 -3.87 3.42 -0.47
N ALA A 122 -2.61 3.01 -0.39
CA ALA A 122 -2.29 1.62 -0.10
C ALA A 122 -2.47 1.32 1.40
N THR A 123 -3.06 0.15 1.68
CA THR A 123 -3.31 -0.35 3.04
C THR A 123 -2.72 -1.75 3.26
N PHE A 124 -2.04 -2.29 2.27
CA PHE A 124 -1.35 -3.57 2.36
C PHE A 124 -0.01 -3.51 1.62
N LEU A 125 1.02 -4.09 2.24
CA LEU A 125 2.36 -4.21 1.65
C LEU A 125 2.83 -5.66 1.68
N ARG A 126 3.28 -6.18 0.53
CA ARG A 126 4.11 -7.39 0.50
C ARG A 126 5.57 -6.98 0.37
N VAL A 127 6.26 -7.01 1.49
CA VAL A 127 7.64 -6.51 1.62
C VAL A 127 8.63 -7.62 1.33
N GLN A 128 9.49 -7.40 0.35
CA GLN A 128 10.65 -8.25 0.10
C GLN A 128 11.80 -7.73 0.96
N THR A 129 12.53 -8.62 1.64
CA THR A 129 13.69 -8.23 2.43
C THR A 129 14.85 -9.16 2.21
N ASN A 130 16.07 -8.62 2.20
CA ASN A 130 17.28 -9.41 2.01
C ASN A 130 17.67 -10.12 3.30
N VAL A 131 17.95 -11.42 3.14
CA VAL A 131 18.60 -12.27 4.15
C VAL A 131 19.76 -12.99 3.46
N ASP A 132 20.98 -12.75 3.90
CA ASP A 132 22.18 -13.36 3.34
C ASP A 132 23.28 -13.49 4.41
N SER A 133 24.43 -14.04 4.04
CA SER A 133 25.55 -14.29 4.97
C SER A 133 26.25 -13.03 5.49
N VAL A 134 25.98 -11.85 4.93
CA VAL A 134 26.60 -10.58 5.34
C VAL A 134 25.68 -9.80 6.26
N ILE A 135 24.39 -9.64 5.88
CA ILE A 135 23.39 -8.87 6.65
C ILE A 135 22.64 -9.76 7.66
N GLU A 136 22.71 -11.10 7.49
CA GLU A 136 21.99 -12.06 8.32
C GLU A 136 20.50 -11.74 8.43
N LEU A 137 19.96 -11.61 9.64
CA LEU A 137 18.57 -11.28 9.90
C LEU A 137 18.35 -9.79 10.24
N ASP A 138 19.38 -8.97 10.21
CA ASP A 138 19.33 -7.59 10.70
C ASP A 138 18.31 -6.75 9.91
N ASN A 139 18.30 -6.86 8.59
CA ASN A 139 17.29 -6.20 7.75
C ASN A 139 15.87 -6.68 8.08
N LEU A 140 15.66 -7.97 8.20
CA LEU A 140 14.36 -8.56 8.54
C LEU A 140 13.84 -8.02 9.88
N VAL A 141 14.69 -8.01 10.90
CA VAL A 141 14.34 -7.50 12.23
C VAL A 141 14.02 -6.01 12.17
N CYS A 142 14.86 -5.23 11.49
CA CYS A 142 14.69 -3.80 11.33
C CYS A 142 13.37 -3.45 10.61
N VAL A 143 13.14 -4.05 9.44
CA VAL A 143 11.93 -3.84 8.62
C VAL A 143 10.68 -4.26 9.39
N LYS A 144 10.70 -5.41 10.06
CA LYS A 144 9.58 -5.87 10.89
C LYS A 144 9.24 -4.87 11.99
N GLN A 145 10.24 -4.31 12.68
CA GLN A 145 10.00 -3.30 13.72
C GLN A 145 9.32 -2.05 13.19
N VAL A 146 9.67 -1.59 11.98
CA VAL A 146 9.04 -0.44 11.35
C VAL A 146 7.60 -0.77 10.94
N LEU A 147 7.35 -1.95 10.35
CA LEU A 147 6.02 -2.40 9.96
C LEU A 147 5.09 -2.55 11.16
N GLU A 148 5.55 -3.14 12.26
CA GLU A 148 4.77 -3.27 13.51
C GLU A 148 4.28 -1.91 14.04
N LYS A 149 5.10 -0.86 13.97
CA LYS A 149 4.70 0.50 14.35
C LYS A 149 3.59 1.08 13.49
N ASN A 150 3.44 0.56 12.26
CA ASN A 150 2.50 1.04 11.26
C ASN A 150 1.22 0.17 11.13
N LYS A 151 1.05 -0.88 11.93
CA LYS A 151 -0.13 -1.78 11.91
C LYS A 151 -1.48 -1.09 12.11
N HIS A 152 -1.48 0.10 12.67
CA HIS A 152 -2.70 0.89 12.84
C HIS A 152 -3.27 1.45 11.54
N ARG A 153 -2.51 1.42 10.43
CA ARG A 153 -2.88 2.00 9.13
C ARG A 153 -2.65 1.08 7.92
N LEU A 154 -1.90 -0.01 8.08
CA LEU A 154 -1.67 -0.99 7.03
C LEU A 154 -1.49 -2.40 7.58
N ASP A 155 -1.83 -3.40 6.75
CA ASP A 155 -1.44 -4.80 6.94
C ASP A 155 -0.22 -5.13 6.08
N TYR A 156 0.50 -6.21 6.39
CA TYR A 156 1.68 -6.59 5.63
C TYR A 156 1.99 -8.09 5.67
N GLU A 157 2.73 -8.52 4.66
CA GLU A 157 3.49 -9.77 4.60
C GLU A 157 4.96 -9.46 4.41
N ILE A 158 5.85 -10.31 4.94
CA ILE A 158 7.30 -10.24 4.67
C ILE A 158 7.69 -11.51 3.93
N VAL A 159 8.42 -11.33 2.83
CA VAL A 159 9.00 -12.39 1.99
C VAL A 159 10.52 -12.26 2.03
N VAL A 160 11.23 -13.37 2.22
CA VAL A 160 12.69 -13.49 2.25
C VAL A 160 13.18 -14.46 1.20
#